data_9e4e45bca38a0a89315aab7686195b0e
#
_entry.id   9e4e45bca38a0a89315aab7686195b0e
#
_cell.length_a   1.000
_cell.length_b   1.000
_cell.length_c   1.000
_cell.angle_alpha   90.00
_cell.angle_beta   90.00
_cell.angle_gamma   90.00
#
_symmetry.space_group_name_H-M   'P 1'
#
loop_
_entity.id
_entity.type
_entity.pdbx_description
1 polymer ?
#
loop_
_entity_poly.entity_id
_entity_poly.type
_entity_poly.pdbx_seq_one_letter_code
_entity_poly.pdbx_strand_id
1 'polypeptide(L)'
;MIETDDDMLYPIGIQNFEKIRNDGYVYVDKTALIYRLATTGTYYFLSRPRRFGKSLLLSTMEAYFKGQKELFKGLAMEDLEKDWIEYPVLHLDLNGSKYMVPGDLDDILNMSLCRWEAEYGVTTTYQTLSVRFQAVIDAAYEKTGKQVVILIDEYDKPIVNNLDKKELSDYYRAVLQGFYSVIKSMGEQTKFCFLTGVSKIGKLSVFSSLNNLTDISMEPEYSDICGISETDLHKYFKESISEIADANRLSIDECYKKLKDMYDGYHFSEDALGVYNPFSILSTFRSKKFKEYWFETGTPTLLVNVMKQTAFDITTVSDNVEVASDDLSGMQDIVNRPIPLFFQTGYLTIKDYDKEFNIYTLGFPNDEVKNGFLRFIFSYYVPVNPAEGNTTTAKLAKALRAGSPDVFMRTLEALFANTTYQIQGDSEKNFQYAMYIIMELLGEYVQAERATSNGRIDLLLQTKDYIYIVEVKIDNTADAALQQIEDRGYAKPFANDPRRIFRIGVSFSTANRRIEDWKVIE
;
A
#
# COMPACT_ATOMS: atom_id res chain seq x y z
N MET A 1 -35.52 4.65 -30.61
CA MET A 1 -34.99 5.11 -29.33
C MET A 1 -34.16 3.95 -28.83
N ILE A 2 -32.84 4.09 -28.88
CA ILE A 2 -31.91 3.15 -28.24
C ILE A 2 -31.93 3.58 -26.78
N GLU A 3 -32.55 2.79 -25.91
CA GLU A 3 -32.32 2.89 -24.47
C GLU A 3 -30.83 2.62 -24.29
N THR A 4 -30.05 3.66 -24.07
CA THR A 4 -28.71 3.53 -23.55
C THR A 4 -28.88 3.04 -22.12
N ASP A 5 -28.57 1.76 -21.86
CA ASP A 5 -28.21 1.31 -20.51
C ASP A 5 -27.27 2.37 -19.95
N ASP A 6 -27.69 3.07 -18.88
CA ASP A 6 -26.85 4.03 -18.17
C ASP A 6 -25.76 3.23 -17.45
N ASP A 7 -24.72 2.84 -18.20
CA ASP A 7 -23.54 2.18 -17.65
C ASP A 7 -22.95 3.08 -16.56
N MET A 8 -22.90 2.60 -15.33
CA MET A 8 -22.31 3.34 -14.20
C MET A 8 -20.89 3.79 -14.53
N LEU A 9 -20.63 5.10 -14.45
CA LEU A 9 -19.32 5.67 -14.72
C LEU A 9 -18.43 5.62 -13.47
N TYR A 10 -17.30 4.91 -13.54
CA TYR A 10 -16.36 4.77 -12.44
C TYR A 10 -15.23 5.81 -12.55
N PRO A 11 -14.97 6.64 -11.51
CA PRO A 11 -13.98 7.72 -11.53
C PRO A 11 -12.53 7.20 -11.34
N ILE A 12 -12.10 6.24 -12.15
CA ILE A 12 -10.78 5.62 -12.02
C ILE A 12 -9.69 6.64 -12.40
N GLY A 13 -8.89 7.04 -11.40
CA GLY A 13 -7.83 8.02 -11.58
C GLY A 13 -8.31 9.47 -11.68
N ILE A 14 -9.60 9.74 -11.52
CA ILE A 14 -10.15 11.10 -11.47
C ILE A 14 -10.10 11.59 -10.02
N GLN A 15 -9.41 12.71 -9.80
CA GLN A 15 -9.18 13.32 -8.47
C GLN A 15 -9.97 14.62 -8.28
N ASN A 16 -10.58 15.15 -9.35
CA ASN A 16 -11.33 16.41 -9.33
C ASN A 16 -12.79 16.15 -9.01
N PHE A 17 -13.26 16.65 -7.86
CA PHE A 17 -14.62 16.47 -7.37
C PHE A 17 -15.65 17.10 -8.30
N GLU A 18 -15.41 18.33 -8.77
CA GLU A 18 -16.30 19.03 -9.70
C GLU A 18 -16.53 18.22 -10.97
N LYS A 19 -15.45 17.67 -11.55
CA LYS A 19 -15.55 16.80 -12.73
C LYS A 19 -16.40 15.54 -12.44
N ILE A 20 -16.19 14.89 -11.29
CA ILE A 20 -16.94 13.70 -10.91
C ILE A 20 -18.45 14.02 -10.83
N ARG A 21 -18.80 15.16 -10.21
CA ARG A 21 -20.20 15.56 -10.03
C ARG A 21 -20.86 16.00 -11.33
N ASN A 22 -20.16 16.78 -12.16
CA ASN A 22 -20.70 17.33 -13.41
C ASN A 22 -20.83 16.28 -14.52
N ASP A 23 -19.89 15.30 -14.56
CA ASP A 23 -19.88 14.27 -15.60
C ASP A 23 -20.67 13.01 -15.19
N GLY A 24 -21.31 12.99 -14.03
CA GLY A 24 -22.19 11.89 -13.59
C GLY A 24 -21.45 10.62 -13.14
N TYR A 25 -20.18 10.72 -12.75
CA TYR A 25 -19.47 9.58 -12.14
C TYR A 25 -20.01 9.22 -10.76
N VAL A 26 -19.93 7.94 -10.40
CA VAL A 26 -20.27 7.52 -9.04
C VAL A 26 -19.35 8.20 -8.02
N TYR A 27 -19.95 8.74 -6.97
CA TYR A 27 -19.22 9.34 -5.84
C TYR A 27 -19.66 8.68 -4.54
N VAL A 28 -18.72 8.04 -3.85
CA VAL A 28 -18.95 7.48 -2.51
C VAL A 28 -18.90 8.62 -1.51
N ASP A 29 -20.04 8.93 -0.92
CA ASP A 29 -20.22 10.13 -0.11
C ASP A 29 -19.53 10.03 1.26
N LYS A 30 -18.50 10.84 1.45
CA LYS A 30 -17.77 11.03 2.70
C LYS A 30 -17.92 12.47 3.23
N THR A 31 -18.85 13.24 2.68
CA THR A 31 -18.96 14.69 2.97
C THR A 31 -19.40 14.98 4.40
N ALA A 32 -20.09 14.06 5.08
CA ALA A 32 -20.40 14.20 6.51
C ALA A 32 -19.14 14.27 7.38
N LEU A 33 -18.11 13.47 7.06
CA LEU A 33 -16.82 13.50 7.76
C LEU A 33 -16.05 14.79 7.48
N ILE A 34 -16.12 15.29 6.23
CA ILE A 34 -15.53 16.58 5.86
C ILE A 34 -16.18 17.71 6.66
N TYR A 35 -17.51 17.75 6.74
CA TYR A 35 -18.24 18.74 7.52
C TYR A 35 -17.82 18.73 8.99
N ARG A 36 -17.72 17.53 9.55
CA ARG A 36 -17.28 17.36 10.93
C ARG A 36 -15.87 17.92 11.15
N LEU A 37 -14.89 17.59 10.31
CA LEU A 37 -13.54 18.16 10.39
C LEU A 37 -13.57 19.68 10.30
N ALA A 38 -14.32 20.26 9.36
CA ALA A 38 -14.41 21.70 9.15
C ALA A 38 -15.05 22.47 10.32
N THR A 39 -15.86 21.78 11.15
CA THR A 39 -16.58 22.38 12.27
C THR A 39 -15.99 22.07 13.65
N THR A 40 -15.12 21.07 13.79
CA THR A 40 -14.60 20.63 15.08
C THR A 40 -13.15 21.03 15.38
N GLY A 41 -12.39 21.42 14.36
CA GLY A 41 -11.00 21.84 14.56
C GLY A 41 -10.43 22.62 13.39
N THR A 42 -9.14 22.94 13.48
CA THR A 42 -8.48 23.81 12.47
C THR A 42 -7.35 23.10 11.73
N TYR A 43 -6.52 22.31 12.41
CA TYR A 43 -5.30 21.75 11.85
C TYR A 43 -5.34 20.24 11.85
N TYR A 44 -5.32 19.62 10.69
CA TYR A 44 -5.42 18.18 10.54
C TYR A 44 -4.36 17.58 9.63
N PHE A 45 -3.98 16.37 9.97
CA PHE A 45 -3.05 15.56 9.18
C PHE A 45 -3.66 14.18 8.91
N LEU A 46 -3.54 13.71 7.66
CA LEU A 46 -3.99 12.38 7.25
C LEU A 46 -2.92 11.69 6.39
N SER A 47 -2.42 10.54 6.83
CA SER A 47 -1.68 9.63 5.95
C SER A 47 -2.57 8.48 5.50
N ARG A 48 -2.50 8.16 4.20
CA ARG A 48 -3.16 7.00 3.59
C ARG A 48 -2.29 6.47 2.45
N PRO A 49 -2.32 5.18 2.17
CA PRO A 49 -1.61 4.61 1.03
C PRO A 49 -1.98 5.30 -0.29
N ARG A 50 -1.20 5.04 -1.32
CA ARG A 50 -1.52 5.53 -2.67
C ARG A 50 -2.87 4.96 -3.14
N ARG A 51 -3.61 5.74 -3.96
CA ARG A 51 -4.87 5.34 -4.58
C ARG A 51 -6.06 5.18 -3.62
N PHE A 52 -5.98 5.71 -2.40
CA PHE A 52 -7.09 5.72 -1.44
C PHE A 52 -8.02 6.92 -1.56
N GLY A 53 -7.77 7.86 -2.47
CA GLY A 53 -8.66 9.00 -2.70
C GLY A 53 -8.31 10.26 -1.91
N LYS A 54 -7.07 10.41 -1.38
CA LYS A 54 -6.61 11.62 -0.67
C LYS A 54 -6.82 12.90 -1.47
N SER A 55 -6.35 12.94 -2.71
CA SER A 55 -6.48 14.11 -3.59
C SER A 55 -7.95 14.43 -3.92
N LEU A 56 -8.81 13.41 -4.04
CA LEU A 56 -10.24 13.61 -4.19
C LEU A 56 -10.86 14.22 -2.92
N LEU A 57 -10.43 13.75 -1.74
CA LEU A 57 -10.85 14.32 -0.46
C LEU A 57 -10.50 15.81 -0.39
N LEU A 58 -9.25 16.20 -0.75
CA LEU A 58 -8.85 17.61 -0.78
C LEU A 58 -9.64 18.40 -1.83
N SER A 59 -9.88 17.86 -3.02
CA SER A 59 -10.69 18.50 -4.05
C SER A 59 -12.14 18.71 -3.58
N THR A 60 -12.70 17.78 -2.80
CA THR A 60 -14.02 17.93 -2.19
C THR A 60 -14.03 19.02 -1.13
N MET A 61 -12.99 19.06 -0.27
CA MET A 61 -12.82 20.13 0.73
C MET A 61 -12.66 21.49 0.07
N GLU A 62 -11.88 21.59 -1.01
CA GLU A 62 -11.72 22.82 -1.78
C GLU A 62 -13.06 23.32 -2.33
N ALA A 63 -13.85 22.44 -2.93
CA ALA A 63 -15.19 22.79 -3.44
C ALA A 63 -16.13 23.25 -2.31
N TYR A 64 -16.08 22.60 -1.16
CA TYR A 64 -16.84 22.99 0.03
C TYR A 64 -16.48 24.38 0.53
N PHE A 65 -15.19 24.65 0.76
CA PHE A 65 -14.74 25.96 1.27
C PHE A 65 -14.85 27.08 0.22
N LYS A 66 -14.94 26.77 -1.06
CA LYS A 66 -15.29 27.72 -2.12
C LYS A 66 -16.79 27.98 -2.25
N GLY A 67 -17.62 27.40 -1.37
CA GLY A 67 -19.06 27.62 -1.36
C GLY A 67 -19.80 27.03 -2.57
N GLN A 68 -19.23 26.02 -3.27
CA GLN A 68 -19.79 25.42 -4.49
C GLN A 68 -20.96 24.48 -4.18
N LYS A 69 -22.02 25.00 -3.58
CA LYS A 69 -23.18 24.27 -3.07
C LYS A 69 -23.76 23.25 -4.06
N GLU A 70 -23.90 23.64 -5.33
CA GLU A 70 -24.54 22.82 -6.36
C GLU A 70 -23.84 21.46 -6.57
N LEU A 71 -22.53 21.38 -6.30
CA LEU A 71 -21.80 20.12 -6.41
C LEU A 71 -22.15 19.12 -5.30
N PHE A 72 -22.71 19.59 -4.20
CA PHE A 72 -23.06 18.76 -3.04
C PHE A 72 -24.53 18.29 -3.04
N LYS A 73 -25.29 18.62 -4.07
CA LYS A 73 -26.68 18.20 -4.19
C LYS A 73 -26.82 16.68 -4.06
N GLY A 74 -27.68 16.23 -3.14
CA GLY A 74 -27.92 14.82 -2.84
C GLY A 74 -26.82 14.15 -2.01
N LEU A 75 -25.83 14.90 -1.48
CA LEU A 75 -24.83 14.42 -0.54
C LEU A 75 -25.15 14.87 0.88
N ALA A 76 -24.60 14.18 1.87
CA ALA A 76 -24.86 14.47 3.29
C ALA A 76 -24.54 15.92 3.69
N MET A 77 -23.55 16.55 3.06
CA MET A 77 -23.16 17.94 3.30
C MET A 77 -24.30 18.92 2.99
N GLU A 78 -25.16 18.64 2.01
CA GLU A 78 -26.28 19.52 1.65
C GLU A 78 -27.25 19.75 2.81
N ASP A 79 -27.47 18.71 3.60
CA ASP A 79 -28.35 18.75 4.78
C ASP A 79 -27.66 19.34 6.01
N LEU A 80 -26.34 19.19 6.12
CA LEU A 80 -25.55 19.61 7.28
C LEU A 80 -25.16 21.08 7.21
N GLU A 81 -24.72 21.56 6.04
CA GLU A 81 -24.25 22.94 5.85
C GLU A 81 -25.42 23.87 5.44
N LYS A 82 -25.55 24.99 6.11
CA LYS A 82 -26.64 25.95 5.86
C LYS A 82 -26.14 27.27 5.25
N ASP A 83 -24.92 27.68 5.62
CA ASP A 83 -24.44 29.04 5.33
C ASP A 83 -23.63 29.10 4.03
N TRP A 84 -22.98 28.01 3.63
CA TRP A 84 -22.16 27.92 2.40
C TRP A 84 -21.21 29.11 2.20
N ILE A 85 -20.49 29.45 3.26
CA ILE A 85 -19.57 30.60 3.27
C ILE A 85 -18.39 30.30 2.32
N GLU A 86 -18.12 31.25 1.42
CA GLU A 86 -16.94 31.22 0.57
C GLU A 86 -15.70 31.71 1.31
N TYR A 87 -14.63 30.89 1.32
CA TYR A 87 -13.32 31.19 1.90
C TYR A 87 -12.24 31.22 0.82
N PRO A 88 -11.18 32.05 0.95
CA PRO A 88 -10.00 31.93 0.11
C PRO A 88 -9.30 30.60 0.39
N VAL A 89 -9.00 29.83 -0.67
CA VAL A 89 -8.39 28.49 -0.56
C VAL A 89 -7.01 28.50 -1.23
N LEU A 90 -5.98 28.19 -0.46
CA LEU A 90 -4.62 27.98 -0.94
C LEU A 90 -4.36 26.47 -1.02
N HIS A 91 -4.49 25.90 -2.21
CA HIS A 91 -4.28 24.49 -2.46
C HIS A 91 -2.90 24.25 -3.09
N LEU A 92 -2.01 23.57 -2.34
CA LEU A 92 -0.66 23.18 -2.74
C LEU A 92 -0.63 21.68 -3.03
N ASP A 93 -0.37 21.30 -4.27
CA ASP A 93 -0.15 19.92 -4.68
C ASP A 93 1.34 19.69 -4.98
N LEU A 94 2.01 18.87 -4.16
CA LEU A 94 3.42 18.51 -4.35
C LEU A 94 3.61 17.29 -5.27
N ASN A 95 2.56 16.83 -5.97
CA ASN A 95 2.65 15.72 -6.90
C ASN A 95 3.32 16.08 -8.25
N GLY A 96 3.51 17.35 -8.53
CA GLY A 96 3.88 17.89 -9.85
C GLY A 96 5.32 17.62 -10.30
N SER A 97 6.25 17.16 -9.44
CA SER A 97 7.66 16.95 -9.80
C SER A 97 8.20 15.59 -9.40
N LYS A 98 9.33 15.19 -10.00
CA LYS A 98 10.09 13.99 -9.62
C LYS A 98 11.07 14.24 -8.46
N TYR A 99 11.37 15.50 -8.14
CA TYR A 99 12.27 15.89 -7.05
C TYR A 99 13.67 15.30 -7.18
N MET A 100 14.31 15.52 -8.31
CA MET A 100 15.63 14.94 -8.61
C MET A 100 16.80 15.86 -8.20
N VAL A 101 16.57 17.17 -8.14
CA VAL A 101 17.55 18.21 -7.81
C VAL A 101 16.94 19.23 -6.84
N PRO A 102 17.76 19.94 -6.03
CA PRO A 102 17.27 20.87 -5.00
C PRO A 102 16.24 21.89 -5.50
N GLY A 103 16.41 22.46 -6.69
CA GLY A 103 15.52 23.46 -7.28
C GLY A 103 14.11 22.96 -7.61
N ASP A 104 13.89 21.65 -7.74
CA ASP A 104 12.57 21.10 -8.13
C ASP A 104 11.47 21.47 -7.13
N LEU A 105 11.77 21.47 -5.83
CA LEU A 105 10.80 21.87 -4.81
C LEU A 105 10.61 23.39 -4.79
N ASP A 106 11.69 24.15 -4.91
CA ASP A 106 11.62 25.61 -4.94
C ASP A 106 10.77 26.10 -6.12
N ASP A 107 10.89 25.46 -7.29
CA ASP A 107 10.11 25.80 -8.48
C ASP A 107 8.61 25.54 -8.29
N ILE A 108 8.22 24.41 -7.70
CA ILE A 108 6.82 24.09 -7.39
C ILE A 108 6.22 25.11 -6.39
N LEU A 109 6.97 25.41 -5.33
CA LEU A 109 6.54 26.41 -4.34
C LEU A 109 6.46 27.81 -4.96
N ASN A 110 7.45 28.21 -5.77
CA ASN A 110 7.46 29.48 -6.50
C ASN A 110 6.26 29.61 -7.45
N MET A 111 5.98 28.57 -8.23
CA MET A 111 4.84 28.57 -9.16
C MET A 111 3.51 28.78 -8.42
N SER A 112 3.32 28.11 -7.28
CA SER A 112 2.12 28.25 -6.47
C SER A 112 2.02 29.64 -5.85
N LEU A 113 3.12 30.17 -5.31
CA LEU A 113 3.18 31.52 -4.74
C LEU A 113 2.91 32.60 -5.80
N CYS A 114 3.53 32.53 -6.97
CA CYS A 114 3.27 33.49 -8.05
C CYS A 114 1.79 33.52 -8.45
N ARG A 115 1.13 32.37 -8.51
CA ARG A 115 -0.31 32.31 -8.81
C ARG A 115 -1.15 32.96 -7.73
N TRP A 116 -0.89 32.69 -6.45
CA TRP A 116 -1.63 33.28 -5.34
C TRP A 116 -1.31 34.77 -5.14
N GLU A 117 -0.05 35.19 -5.33
CA GLU A 117 0.34 36.61 -5.32
C GLU A 117 -0.44 37.40 -6.36
N ALA A 118 -0.57 36.88 -7.59
CA ALA A 118 -1.37 37.50 -8.63
C ALA A 118 -2.86 37.52 -8.28
N GLU A 119 -3.40 36.42 -7.73
CA GLU A 119 -4.80 36.31 -7.35
C GLU A 119 -5.19 37.27 -6.22
N TYR A 120 -4.35 37.39 -5.19
CA TYR A 120 -4.66 38.23 -4.03
C TYR A 120 -4.05 39.64 -4.10
N GLY A 121 -3.25 39.93 -5.11
CA GLY A 121 -2.73 41.29 -5.37
C GLY A 121 -1.51 41.65 -4.52
N VAL A 122 -0.65 40.69 -4.19
CA VAL A 122 0.62 40.96 -3.52
C VAL A 122 1.57 41.66 -4.48
N THR A 123 1.93 42.90 -4.18
CA THR A 123 2.79 43.74 -5.04
C THR A 123 4.24 43.84 -4.54
N THR A 124 4.47 43.50 -3.27
CA THR A 124 5.80 43.55 -2.66
C THR A 124 6.60 42.30 -3.03
N THR A 125 7.82 42.50 -3.52
CA THR A 125 8.73 41.41 -3.86
C THR A 125 9.53 40.99 -2.64
N TYR A 126 9.24 39.79 -2.13
CA TYR A 126 10.01 39.15 -1.05
C TYR A 126 10.91 38.05 -1.64
N GLN A 127 12.04 37.77 -0.97
CA GLN A 127 13.04 36.83 -1.48
C GLN A 127 12.79 35.39 -0.99
N THR A 128 12.35 35.24 0.25
CA THR A 128 12.16 33.90 0.87
C THR A 128 10.77 33.35 0.68
N LEU A 129 10.67 32.06 0.37
CA LEU A 129 9.40 31.36 0.14
C LEU A 129 8.43 31.48 1.33
N SER A 130 8.95 31.40 2.57
CA SER A 130 8.15 31.53 3.78
C SER A 130 7.54 32.93 3.95
N VAL A 131 8.31 33.99 3.70
CA VAL A 131 7.81 35.38 3.80
C VAL A 131 6.78 35.67 2.69
N ARG A 132 6.99 35.16 1.48
CA ARG A 132 6.02 35.25 0.39
C ARG A 132 4.72 34.52 0.74
N PHE A 133 4.81 33.35 1.34
CA PHE A 133 3.63 32.60 1.76
C PHE A 133 2.85 33.33 2.84
N GLN A 134 3.54 33.92 3.83
CA GLN A 134 2.91 34.79 4.81
C GLN A 134 2.19 35.96 4.16
N ALA A 135 2.85 36.69 3.25
CA ALA A 135 2.27 37.83 2.54
C ALA A 135 1.02 37.45 1.73
N VAL A 136 1.01 36.24 1.14
CA VAL A 136 -0.18 35.71 0.44
C VAL A 136 -1.34 35.47 1.40
N ILE A 137 -1.10 34.87 2.57
CA ILE A 137 -2.14 34.64 3.58
C ILE A 137 -2.72 35.96 4.07
N ASP A 138 -1.87 36.93 4.42
CA ASP A 138 -2.29 38.26 4.85
C ASP A 138 -3.12 38.97 3.76
N ALA A 139 -2.65 38.99 2.51
CA ALA A 139 -3.34 39.61 1.39
C ALA A 139 -4.69 38.93 1.09
N ALA A 140 -4.76 37.61 1.16
CA ALA A 140 -6.00 36.87 0.97
C ALA A 140 -7.03 37.21 2.05
N TYR A 141 -6.59 37.26 3.32
CA TYR A 141 -7.41 37.65 4.44
C TYR A 141 -7.91 39.11 4.33
N GLU A 142 -7.02 40.06 4.03
CA GLU A 142 -7.36 41.49 3.86
C GLU A 142 -8.33 41.69 2.69
N LYS A 143 -8.07 41.03 1.54
CA LYS A 143 -8.90 41.17 0.34
C LYS A 143 -10.30 40.66 0.50
N THR A 144 -10.46 39.51 1.20
CA THR A 144 -11.76 38.81 1.31
C THR A 144 -12.50 39.09 2.60
N GLY A 145 -11.82 39.60 3.65
CA GLY A 145 -12.36 39.73 5.00
C GLY A 145 -12.68 38.35 5.64
N LYS A 146 -12.13 37.26 5.07
CA LYS A 146 -12.36 35.88 5.51
C LYS A 146 -11.04 35.19 5.83
N GLN A 147 -11.05 34.34 6.83
CA GLN A 147 -9.91 33.46 7.14
C GLN A 147 -9.58 32.55 5.95
N VAL A 148 -8.31 32.16 5.83
CA VAL A 148 -7.76 31.40 4.72
C VAL A 148 -7.84 29.90 5.01
N VAL A 149 -8.19 29.11 4.01
CA VAL A 149 -8.11 27.64 4.03
C VAL A 149 -6.83 27.21 3.32
N ILE A 150 -6.07 26.32 3.96
CA ILE A 150 -4.80 25.80 3.45
C ILE A 150 -4.94 24.29 3.26
N LEU A 151 -4.81 23.83 2.02
CA LEU A 151 -4.87 22.42 1.66
C LEU A 151 -3.54 22.00 1.03
N ILE A 152 -2.91 20.93 1.57
CA ILE A 152 -1.59 20.46 1.10
C ILE A 152 -1.68 18.98 0.78
N ASP A 153 -1.46 18.62 -0.49
CA ASP A 153 -1.44 17.23 -0.95
C ASP A 153 -0.01 16.72 -1.13
N GLU A 154 0.21 15.45 -0.77
CA GLU A 154 1.48 14.71 -0.94
C GLU A 154 2.70 15.43 -0.30
N TYR A 155 2.52 15.97 0.95
CA TYR A 155 3.54 16.77 1.65
C TYR A 155 4.91 16.08 1.76
N ASP A 156 4.92 14.77 1.86
CA ASP A 156 6.09 13.94 2.09
C ASP A 156 6.81 13.50 0.79
N LYS A 157 6.21 13.71 -0.37
CA LYS A 157 6.72 13.22 -1.65
C LYS A 157 8.15 13.66 -1.98
N PRO A 158 8.58 14.93 -1.75
CA PRO A 158 9.97 15.34 -1.98
C PRO A 158 10.96 14.53 -1.15
N ILE A 159 10.61 14.19 0.10
CA ILE A 159 11.45 13.45 1.03
C ILE A 159 11.42 11.96 0.69
N VAL A 160 10.23 11.38 0.52
CA VAL A 160 10.03 9.94 0.26
C VAL A 160 10.72 9.49 -1.03
N ASN A 161 10.68 10.32 -2.08
CA ASN A 161 11.32 10.01 -3.35
C ASN A 161 12.87 10.00 -3.27
N ASN A 162 13.45 10.53 -2.20
CA ASN A 162 14.89 10.69 -2.04
C ASN A 162 15.44 10.14 -0.72
N LEU A 163 14.79 9.14 -0.13
CA LEU A 163 15.26 8.52 1.12
C LEU A 163 16.66 7.88 0.98
N ASP A 164 17.02 7.45 -0.22
CA ASP A 164 18.35 6.94 -0.57
C ASP A 164 19.39 8.03 -0.81
N LYS A 165 18.99 9.32 -0.89
CA LYS A 165 19.83 10.49 -1.13
C LYS A 165 19.76 11.45 0.06
N LYS A 166 20.50 11.15 1.12
CA LYS A 166 20.40 11.84 2.40
C LYS A 166 20.52 13.37 2.27
N GLU A 167 21.49 13.89 1.55
CA GLU A 167 21.72 15.34 1.41
C GLU A 167 20.51 16.04 0.76
N LEU A 168 19.93 15.44 -0.28
CA LEU A 168 18.78 15.99 -0.98
C LEU A 168 17.51 15.91 -0.11
N SER A 169 17.32 14.80 0.57
CA SER A 169 16.20 14.61 1.52
C SER A 169 16.28 15.62 2.68
N ASP A 170 17.47 15.87 3.22
CA ASP A 170 17.68 16.84 4.30
C ASP A 170 17.44 18.29 3.80
N TYR A 171 17.86 18.61 2.56
CA TYR A 171 17.56 19.88 1.93
C TYR A 171 16.04 20.11 1.81
N TYR A 172 15.31 19.15 1.23
CA TYR A 172 13.85 19.28 1.08
C TYR A 172 13.14 19.38 2.43
N ARG A 173 13.60 18.64 3.43
CA ARG A 173 13.07 18.73 4.79
C ARG A 173 13.23 20.14 5.36
N ALA A 174 14.40 20.75 5.21
CA ALA A 174 14.66 22.13 5.68
C ALA A 174 13.79 23.17 4.96
N VAL A 175 13.63 23.07 3.63
CA VAL A 175 12.76 23.96 2.84
C VAL A 175 11.30 23.84 3.29
N LEU A 176 10.76 22.62 3.41
CA LEU A 176 9.39 22.37 3.85
C LEU A 176 9.17 22.85 5.29
N GLN A 177 10.12 22.61 6.19
CA GLN A 177 10.05 23.10 7.57
C GLN A 177 9.92 24.63 7.63
N GLY A 178 10.77 25.33 6.87
CA GLY A 178 10.71 26.78 6.77
C GLY A 178 9.38 27.28 6.19
N PHE A 179 8.89 26.63 5.14
CA PHE A 179 7.64 26.99 4.48
C PHE A 179 6.42 26.78 5.39
N TYR A 180 6.29 25.62 6.03
CA TYR A 180 5.14 25.30 6.87
C TYR A 180 5.16 25.98 8.25
N SER A 181 6.33 26.46 8.71
CA SER A 181 6.42 27.21 9.97
C SER A 181 5.50 28.45 10.01
N VAL A 182 5.24 29.03 8.83
CA VAL A 182 4.33 30.16 8.64
C VAL A 182 2.90 29.84 9.09
N ILE A 183 2.42 28.64 8.84
CA ILE A 183 1.04 28.23 9.15
C ILE A 183 0.73 28.43 10.65
N LYS A 184 1.70 28.16 11.52
CA LYS A 184 1.53 28.37 12.97
C LYS A 184 1.43 29.84 13.34
N SER A 185 2.25 30.71 12.74
CA SER A 185 2.26 32.14 13.01
C SER A 185 1.03 32.86 12.50
N MET A 186 0.34 32.27 11.50
CA MET A 186 -0.86 32.80 10.84
C MET A 186 -2.17 32.21 11.39
N GLY A 187 -2.19 31.79 12.66
CA GLY A 187 -3.34 31.10 13.25
C GLY A 187 -4.63 31.92 13.30
N GLU A 188 -4.53 33.25 13.49
CA GLU A 188 -5.71 34.14 13.48
C GLU A 188 -6.33 34.28 12.10
N GLN A 189 -5.50 34.19 11.03
CA GLN A 189 -5.92 34.28 9.64
C GLN A 189 -6.31 32.91 9.03
N THR A 190 -6.05 31.80 9.75
CA THR A 190 -6.31 30.46 9.24
C THR A 190 -7.64 29.91 9.74
N LYS A 191 -8.56 29.61 8.81
CA LYS A 191 -9.83 28.93 9.08
C LYS A 191 -9.65 27.44 9.26
N PHE A 192 -8.88 26.82 8.34
CA PHE A 192 -8.72 25.40 8.26
C PHE A 192 -7.41 25.06 7.54
N CYS A 193 -6.71 24.05 8.01
CA CYS A 193 -5.50 23.56 7.38
C CYS A 193 -5.53 22.02 7.37
N PHE A 194 -5.40 21.44 6.19
CA PHE A 194 -5.42 19.98 6.03
C PHE A 194 -4.24 19.52 5.18
N LEU A 195 -3.44 18.61 5.74
CA LEU A 195 -2.26 18.06 5.10
C LEU A 195 -2.44 16.57 4.85
N THR A 196 -2.09 16.13 3.64
CA THR A 196 -2.07 14.69 3.32
C THR A 196 -0.71 14.23 2.81
N GLY A 197 -0.44 12.94 3.03
CA GLY A 197 0.72 12.25 2.49
C GLY A 197 0.52 10.74 2.48
N VAL A 198 1.54 10.04 1.98
CA VAL A 198 1.58 8.57 2.04
C VAL A 198 2.13 8.10 3.38
N SER A 199 3.09 8.82 3.93
CA SER A 199 3.81 8.42 5.14
C SER A 199 3.84 9.54 6.19
N LYS A 200 4.32 9.21 7.38
CA LYS A 200 4.63 10.18 8.45
C LYS A 200 6.10 10.61 8.44
N ILE A 201 6.82 10.28 7.36
CA ILE A 201 8.22 10.62 7.19
C ILE A 201 8.40 12.14 7.22
N GLY A 202 9.30 12.60 8.06
CA GLY A 202 9.54 14.02 8.24
C GLY A 202 8.46 14.76 9.04
N LYS A 203 7.33 14.12 9.40
CA LYS A 203 6.27 14.76 10.20
C LYS A 203 6.83 15.46 11.44
N LEU A 204 7.62 14.76 12.25
CA LEU A 204 8.22 15.34 13.46
C LEU A 204 9.21 16.46 13.18
N SER A 205 9.99 16.38 12.09
CA SER A 205 10.98 17.41 11.75
C SER A 205 10.38 18.56 10.96
N VAL A 206 9.53 18.28 9.97
CA VAL A 206 8.89 19.29 9.11
C VAL A 206 7.84 20.09 9.88
N PHE A 207 7.08 19.42 10.75
CA PHE A 207 6.01 20.05 11.55
C PHE A 207 6.40 20.24 13.02
N SER A 208 7.69 20.25 13.37
CA SER A 208 8.14 20.50 14.74
C SER A 208 7.62 21.83 15.31
N SER A 209 7.36 22.79 14.45
CA SER A 209 6.71 24.06 14.78
C SER A 209 5.17 23.99 14.87
N LEU A 210 4.52 23.00 14.24
CA LEU A 210 3.06 22.80 14.21
C LEU A 210 2.63 21.75 15.26
N ASN A 211 2.82 22.05 16.53
CA ASN A 211 2.48 21.16 17.65
C ASN A 211 0.96 21.03 17.91
N ASN A 212 0.14 21.79 17.22
CA ASN A 212 -1.32 21.78 17.26
C ASN A 212 -1.96 20.96 16.12
N LEU A 213 -1.17 20.23 15.33
CA LEU A 213 -1.64 19.41 14.22
C LEU A 213 -2.25 18.09 14.74
N THR A 214 -3.55 17.91 14.57
CA THR A 214 -4.27 16.70 14.93
C THR A 214 -4.06 15.63 13.86
N ASP A 215 -3.43 14.53 14.23
CA ASP A 215 -3.23 13.38 13.34
C ASP A 215 -4.42 12.44 13.40
N ILE A 216 -5.24 12.44 12.35
CA ILE A 216 -6.43 11.60 12.23
C ILE A 216 -6.18 10.28 11.52
N SER A 217 -4.91 9.94 11.23
CA SER A 217 -4.58 8.76 10.42
C SER A 217 -4.99 7.44 11.08
N MET A 218 -4.97 7.37 12.42
CA MET A 218 -5.34 6.17 13.17
C MET A 218 -6.57 6.40 14.07
N GLU A 219 -7.28 7.52 13.90
CA GLU A 219 -8.52 7.79 14.62
C GLU A 219 -9.66 6.92 14.07
N PRO A 220 -10.34 6.11 14.90
CA PRO A 220 -11.41 5.20 14.45
C PRO A 220 -12.51 5.91 13.67
N GLU A 221 -12.84 7.12 14.09
CA GLU A 221 -13.88 7.97 13.53
C GLU A 221 -13.63 8.38 12.07
N TYR A 222 -12.36 8.47 11.65
CA TYR A 222 -11.93 8.86 10.29
C TYR A 222 -11.29 7.70 9.53
N SER A 223 -11.47 6.46 9.99
CA SER A 223 -10.86 5.28 9.37
C SER A 223 -11.29 5.07 7.94
N ASP A 224 -12.55 5.38 7.61
CA ASP A 224 -13.16 5.22 6.29
C ASP A 224 -13.31 6.55 5.51
N ILE A 225 -12.71 7.66 5.97
CA ILE A 225 -12.74 8.94 5.25
C ILE A 225 -12.14 8.84 3.84
N CYS A 226 -11.18 7.93 3.67
CA CYS A 226 -10.64 7.47 2.40
C CYS A 226 -10.80 5.95 2.32
N GLY A 227 -11.17 5.44 1.16
CA GLY A 227 -11.48 4.03 0.98
C GLY A 227 -12.97 3.78 0.75
N ILE A 228 -13.32 2.55 0.46
CA ILE A 228 -14.71 2.08 0.30
C ILE A 228 -14.98 1.08 1.41
N SER A 229 -15.94 1.38 2.28
CA SER A 229 -16.36 0.45 3.33
C SER A 229 -17.27 -0.65 2.77
N GLU A 230 -17.48 -1.73 3.53
CA GLU A 230 -18.46 -2.78 3.18
C GLU A 230 -19.86 -2.19 2.98
N THR A 231 -20.25 -1.23 3.84
CA THR A 231 -21.53 -0.52 3.73
C THR A 231 -21.62 0.28 2.42
N ASP A 232 -20.53 0.98 2.05
CA ASP A 232 -20.47 1.72 0.78
C ASP A 232 -20.58 0.77 -0.42
N LEU A 233 -19.89 -0.38 -0.34
CA LEU A 233 -19.92 -1.39 -1.40
C LEU A 233 -21.34 -1.86 -1.66
N HIS A 234 -22.09 -2.19 -0.61
CA HIS A 234 -23.49 -2.60 -0.72
C HIS A 234 -24.42 -1.47 -1.19
N LYS A 235 -24.15 -0.22 -0.78
CA LYS A 235 -24.97 0.93 -1.10
C LYS A 235 -24.84 1.37 -2.56
N TYR A 236 -23.60 1.46 -3.05
CA TYR A 236 -23.32 2.11 -4.34
C TYR A 236 -23.07 1.14 -5.49
N PHE A 237 -22.70 -0.14 -5.24
CA PHE A 237 -22.17 -1.03 -6.26
C PHE A 237 -22.90 -2.38 -6.40
N LYS A 238 -24.14 -2.47 -5.92
CA LYS A 238 -24.91 -3.72 -5.97
C LYS A 238 -25.06 -4.28 -7.39
N GLU A 239 -25.35 -3.41 -8.36
CA GLU A 239 -25.50 -3.78 -9.78
C GLU A 239 -24.15 -4.21 -10.37
N SER A 240 -23.10 -3.44 -10.12
CA SER A 240 -21.75 -3.77 -10.54
C SER A 240 -21.27 -5.13 -10.03
N ILE A 241 -21.64 -5.49 -8.81
CA ILE A 241 -21.32 -6.81 -8.20
C ILE A 241 -22.09 -7.93 -8.92
N SER A 242 -23.35 -7.71 -9.25
CA SER A 242 -24.13 -8.68 -10.03
C SER A 242 -23.50 -8.93 -11.41
N GLU A 243 -23.11 -7.87 -12.11
CA GLU A 243 -22.44 -7.97 -13.42
C GLU A 243 -21.11 -8.72 -13.37
N ILE A 244 -20.30 -8.47 -12.30
CA ILE A 244 -19.04 -9.19 -12.12
C ILE A 244 -19.28 -10.67 -11.78
N ALA A 245 -20.26 -10.96 -10.94
CA ALA A 245 -20.64 -12.32 -10.59
C ALA A 245 -20.98 -13.11 -11.86
N ASP A 246 -21.85 -12.56 -12.71
CA ASP A 246 -22.24 -13.17 -13.98
C ASP A 246 -21.04 -13.35 -14.93
N ALA A 247 -20.22 -12.30 -15.11
CA ALA A 247 -19.06 -12.35 -15.99
C ALA A 247 -18.01 -13.40 -15.57
N ASN A 248 -17.91 -13.70 -14.27
CA ASN A 248 -16.96 -14.67 -13.71
C ASN A 248 -17.61 -16.03 -13.35
N ARG A 249 -18.92 -16.20 -13.61
CA ARG A 249 -19.69 -17.42 -13.27
C ARG A 249 -19.63 -17.75 -11.77
N LEU A 250 -19.79 -16.72 -10.95
CA LEU A 250 -19.84 -16.81 -9.49
C LEU A 250 -21.26 -16.54 -9.01
N SER A 251 -21.63 -17.10 -7.88
CA SER A 251 -22.77 -16.61 -7.12
C SER A 251 -22.45 -15.23 -6.54
N ILE A 252 -23.46 -14.49 -6.13
CA ILE A 252 -23.29 -13.17 -5.50
C ILE A 252 -22.42 -13.28 -4.24
N ASP A 253 -22.66 -14.29 -3.41
CA ASP A 253 -21.89 -14.51 -2.17
C ASP A 253 -20.42 -14.86 -2.46
N GLU A 254 -20.15 -15.69 -3.46
CA GLU A 254 -18.79 -15.99 -3.91
C GLU A 254 -18.09 -14.74 -4.47
N CYS A 255 -18.84 -13.88 -5.17
CA CYS A 255 -18.31 -12.62 -5.69
C CYS A 255 -17.93 -11.67 -4.55
N TYR A 256 -18.80 -11.46 -3.55
CA TYR A 256 -18.48 -10.67 -2.36
C TYR A 256 -17.27 -11.22 -1.63
N LYS A 257 -17.23 -12.52 -1.38
CA LYS A 257 -16.08 -13.16 -0.75
C LYS A 257 -14.80 -12.89 -1.52
N LYS A 258 -14.81 -13.06 -2.84
CA LYS A 258 -13.64 -12.84 -3.68
C LYS A 258 -13.20 -11.38 -3.73
N LEU A 259 -14.14 -10.43 -3.77
CA LEU A 259 -13.84 -9.00 -3.64
C LEU A 259 -13.16 -8.70 -2.30
N LYS A 260 -13.67 -9.31 -1.23
CA LYS A 260 -13.13 -9.16 0.11
C LYS A 260 -11.72 -9.74 0.22
N ASP A 261 -11.52 -10.98 -0.19
CA ASP A 261 -10.21 -11.65 -0.13
C ASP A 261 -9.15 -10.88 -0.94
N MET A 262 -9.56 -10.31 -2.09
CA MET A 262 -8.63 -9.63 -2.99
C MET A 262 -8.36 -8.15 -2.65
N TYR A 263 -9.34 -7.38 -2.14
CA TYR A 263 -9.22 -5.92 -2.12
C TYR A 263 -9.59 -5.24 -0.81
N ASP A 264 -10.16 -5.96 0.16
CA ASP A 264 -10.50 -5.47 1.49
C ASP A 264 -9.31 -5.57 2.46
N GLY A 265 -9.56 -5.33 3.73
CA GLY A 265 -8.68 -5.65 4.84
C GLY A 265 -7.70 -4.56 5.21
N TYR A 266 -7.83 -3.35 4.68
CA TYR A 266 -7.05 -2.22 5.17
C TYR A 266 -7.66 -1.66 6.45
N HIS A 267 -7.04 -1.95 7.59
CA HIS A 267 -7.39 -1.43 8.90
C HIS A 267 -6.41 -0.32 9.28
N PHE A 268 -6.92 0.90 9.42
CA PHE A 268 -6.11 2.07 9.80
C PHE A 268 -6.18 2.38 11.29
N SER A 269 -7.04 1.70 12.03
CA SER A 269 -7.18 1.77 13.48
C SER A 269 -7.56 0.40 14.01
N GLU A 270 -7.22 0.13 15.27
CA GLU A 270 -7.50 -1.13 15.96
C GLU A 270 -8.99 -1.43 16.13
N ASP A 271 -9.79 -0.39 16.35
CA ASP A 271 -11.24 -0.52 16.60
C ASP A 271 -12.09 -0.27 15.33
N ALA A 272 -11.46 -0.07 14.14
CA ALA A 272 -12.16 0.23 12.91
C ALA A 272 -12.37 -1.00 12.01
N LEU A 273 -13.45 -0.97 11.25
CA LEU A 273 -13.68 -1.95 10.18
C LEU A 273 -12.68 -1.74 9.03
N GLY A 274 -12.38 -2.80 8.31
CA GLY A 274 -11.55 -2.73 7.11
C GLY A 274 -12.21 -1.95 5.98
N VAL A 275 -11.38 -1.41 5.09
CA VAL A 275 -11.84 -0.75 3.86
C VAL A 275 -11.18 -1.35 2.65
N TYR A 276 -11.90 -1.35 1.53
CA TYR A 276 -11.42 -1.73 0.21
C TYR A 276 -10.58 -0.61 -0.40
N ASN A 277 -9.57 -0.99 -1.18
CA ASN A 277 -8.85 -0.04 -2.02
C ASN A 277 -9.77 0.45 -3.16
N PRO A 278 -10.06 1.77 -3.25
CA PRO A 278 -11.00 2.29 -4.25
C PRO A 278 -10.53 2.05 -5.68
N PHE A 279 -9.23 2.18 -5.95
CA PHE A 279 -8.69 2.01 -7.29
C PHE A 279 -8.86 0.58 -7.80
N SER A 280 -8.58 -0.41 -6.96
CA SER A 280 -8.71 -1.83 -7.31
C SER A 280 -10.17 -2.23 -7.50
N ILE A 281 -11.06 -1.82 -6.60
CA ILE A 281 -12.50 -2.11 -6.69
C ILE A 281 -13.09 -1.50 -7.97
N LEU A 282 -12.89 -0.20 -8.20
CA LEU A 282 -13.45 0.48 -9.38
C LEU A 282 -12.87 -0.07 -10.70
N SER A 283 -11.58 -0.45 -10.71
CA SER A 283 -10.95 -1.09 -11.86
C SER A 283 -11.52 -2.48 -12.14
N THR A 284 -11.84 -3.24 -11.07
CA THR A 284 -12.49 -4.55 -11.17
C THR A 284 -13.89 -4.40 -11.74
N PHE A 285 -14.69 -3.43 -11.26
CA PHE A 285 -16.03 -3.16 -11.79
C PHE A 285 -15.99 -2.81 -13.28
N ARG A 286 -15.12 -1.88 -13.67
CA ARG A 286 -15.00 -1.48 -15.09
C ARG A 286 -14.56 -2.63 -16.00
N SER A 287 -13.57 -3.42 -15.58
CA SER A 287 -12.99 -4.47 -16.43
C SER A 287 -13.73 -5.80 -16.33
N LYS A 288 -14.59 -5.98 -15.31
CA LYS A 288 -15.25 -7.23 -14.92
C LYS A 288 -14.26 -8.40 -14.70
N LYS A 289 -13.03 -8.07 -14.28
CA LYS A 289 -11.93 -9.04 -14.06
C LYS A 289 -11.26 -8.79 -12.72
N PHE A 290 -10.97 -9.88 -11.99
CA PHE A 290 -10.14 -9.84 -10.79
C PHE A 290 -8.66 -9.82 -11.18
N LYS A 291 -7.92 -8.78 -10.77
CA LYS A 291 -6.48 -8.58 -11.04
C LYS A 291 -5.84 -7.74 -9.94
N GLU A 292 -4.53 -7.66 -9.93
CA GLU A 292 -3.72 -6.87 -8.99
C GLU A 292 -3.52 -5.43 -9.50
N TYR A 293 -4.59 -4.65 -9.53
CA TYR A 293 -4.61 -3.30 -10.13
C TYR A 293 -3.78 -2.28 -9.35
N TRP A 294 -3.83 -2.32 -8.03
CA TRP A 294 -3.10 -1.38 -7.20
C TRP A 294 -1.60 -1.53 -7.37
N PHE A 295 -1.13 -2.78 -7.41
CA PHE A 295 0.28 -3.10 -7.53
C PHE A 295 0.86 -2.66 -8.89
N GLU A 296 0.08 -2.72 -9.95
CA GLU A 296 0.48 -2.25 -11.29
C GLU A 296 0.75 -0.73 -11.33
N THR A 297 0.21 0.06 -10.38
CA THR A 297 0.32 1.54 -10.39
C THR A 297 1.53 2.09 -9.65
N GLY A 298 2.27 1.28 -8.93
CA GLY A 298 3.41 1.74 -8.17
C GLY A 298 4.30 0.60 -7.71
N THR A 299 5.47 0.48 -8.31
CA THR A 299 6.47 -0.51 -7.88
C THR A 299 6.95 -0.19 -6.46
N PRO A 300 7.15 -1.19 -5.60
CA PRO A 300 7.68 -1.01 -4.24
C PRO A 300 9.19 -0.75 -4.22
N THR A 301 9.72 -0.07 -5.24
CA THR A 301 11.17 0.15 -5.40
C THR A 301 11.78 0.79 -4.17
N LEU A 302 11.08 1.74 -3.54
CA LEU A 302 11.50 2.34 -2.28
C LEU A 302 11.68 1.29 -1.18
N LEU A 303 10.66 0.45 -0.96
CA LEU A 303 10.70 -0.58 0.08
C LEU A 303 11.81 -1.59 -0.17
N VAL A 304 11.99 -1.99 -1.42
CA VAL A 304 13.07 -2.92 -1.79
C VAL A 304 14.44 -2.30 -1.56
N ASN A 305 14.63 -1.02 -1.87
CA ASN A 305 15.89 -0.33 -1.58
C ASN A 305 16.15 -0.27 -0.08
N VAL A 306 15.14 0.04 0.72
CA VAL A 306 15.23 0.00 2.19
C VAL A 306 15.56 -1.41 2.68
N MET A 307 14.86 -2.44 2.19
CA MET A 307 15.10 -3.84 2.55
C MET A 307 16.53 -4.29 2.24
N LYS A 308 17.09 -3.89 1.08
CA LYS A 308 18.47 -4.19 0.70
C LYS A 308 19.49 -3.53 1.63
N GLN A 309 19.24 -2.28 2.03
CA GLN A 309 20.14 -1.52 2.91
C GLN A 309 20.14 -2.08 4.33
N THR A 310 19.03 -2.64 4.78
CA THR A 310 18.85 -3.13 6.16
C THR A 310 19.12 -4.62 6.34
N ALA A 311 19.41 -5.37 5.27
CA ALA A 311 19.42 -6.83 5.27
C ALA A 311 18.14 -7.42 5.91
N PHE A 312 17.00 -6.80 5.62
CA PHE A 312 15.69 -7.11 6.21
C PHE A 312 15.28 -8.55 5.94
N ASP A 313 14.86 -9.26 7.00
CA ASP A 313 14.36 -10.61 6.87
C ASP A 313 12.91 -10.59 6.35
N ILE A 314 12.75 -10.95 5.08
CA ILE A 314 11.47 -10.95 4.41
C ILE A 314 10.48 -11.96 5.00
N THR A 315 10.95 -13.02 5.65
CA THR A 315 10.07 -14.02 6.27
C THR A 315 9.29 -13.44 7.44
N THR A 316 9.81 -12.37 8.06
CA THR A 316 9.11 -11.70 9.16
C THR A 316 7.82 -11.01 8.73
N VAL A 317 7.71 -10.57 7.46
CA VAL A 317 6.53 -9.81 6.97
C VAL A 317 5.30 -10.69 6.78
N SER A 318 5.48 -11.99 6.56
CA SER A 318 4.35 -12.92 6.33
C SER A 318 3.78 -13.54 7.59
N ASP A 319 4.53 -13.54 8.69
CA ASP A 319 4.17 -14.27 9.90
C ASP A 319 3.54 -13.37 11.00
N ASN A 320 2.89 -12.27 10.60
CA ASN A 320 2.32 -11.29 11.52
C ASN A 320 3.39 -10.60 12.41
N VAL A 321 3.80 -9.43 11.97
CA VAL A 321 4.85 -8.65 12.64
C VAL A 321 4.30 -7.92 13.85
N GLU A 322 4.91 -8.12 15.02
CA GLU A 322 4.60 -7.33 16.22
C GLU A 322 5.39 -6.03 16.25
N VAL A 323 4.70 -4.91 16.50
CA VAL A 323 5.27 -3.56 16.55
C VAL A 323 4.68 -2.77 17.71
N ALA A 324 5.53 -2.14 18.51
CA ALA A 324 5.06 -1.24 19.56
C ALA A 324 4.34 -0.01 18.96
N SER A 325 3.32 0.48 19.63
CA SER A 325 2.51 1.64 19.20
C SER A 325 3.37 2.87 18.91
N ASP A 326 4.38 3.13 19.75
CA ASP A 326 5.27 4.27 19.60
C ASP A 326 6.15 4.15 18.35
N ASP A 327 6.59 2.93 18.01
CA ASP A 327 7.37 2.67 16.79
C ASP A 327 6.49 2.82 15.53
N LEU A 328 5.22 2.44 15.58
CA LEU A 328 4.31 2.55 14.44
C LEU A 328 3.96 4.01 14.10
N SER A 329 3.87 4.86 15.13
CA SER A 329 3.62 6.29 14.97
C SER A 329 4.88 7.12 14.73
N GLY A 330 6.06 6.61 15.10
CA GLY A 330 7.36 7.27 14.96
C GLY A 330 8.10 6.86 13.69
N MET A 331 8.75 7.82 13.01
CA MET A 331 9.50 7.59 11.75
C MET A 331 10.92 8.15 11.82
N GLN A 332 11.59 8.00 12.97
CA GLN A 332 12.93 8.57 13.15
C GLN A 332 14.05 7.76 12.50
N ASP A 333 13.86 6.45 12.32
CA ASP A 333 14.90 5.55 11.79
C ASP A 333 14.32 4.50 10.82
N ILE A 334 13.89 4.96 9.65
CA ILE A 334 13.29 4.11 8.62
C ILE A 334 14.27 3.07 8.10
N VAL A 335 15.56 3.43 8.05
CA VAL A 335 16.60 2.56 7.51
C VAL A 335 16.77 1.33 8.39
N ASN A 336 16.73 1.48 9.71
CA ASN A 336 16.89 0.35 10.64
C ASN A 336 15.54 -0.30 11.03
N ARG A 337 14.42 0.40 10.84
CA ARG A 337 13.07 -0.07 11.21
C ARG A 337 12.06 0.18 10.08
N PRO A 338 12.04 -0.65 9.02
CA PRO A 338 11.22 -0.40 7.84
C PRO A 338 9.73 -0.74 8.03
N ILE A 339 9.33 -1.48 9.05
CA ILE A 339 7.95 -1.95 9.26
C ILE A 339 6.90 -0.81 9.29
N PRO A 340 7.13 0.33 9.98
CA PRO A 340 6.19 1.46 9.93
C PRO A 340 5.99 1.99 8.51
N LEU A 341 7.03 1.97 7.67
CA LEU A 341 6.92 2.37 6.27
C LEU A 341 6.05 1.39 5.47
N PHE A 342 6.17 0.08 5.70
CA PHE A 342 5.31 -0.92 5.07
C PHE A 342 3.84 -0.72 5.43
N PHE A 343 3.54 -0.40 6.69
CA PHE A 343 2.18 -0.08 7.14
C PHE A 343 1.65 1.19 6.47
N GLN A 344 2.38 2.29 6.55
CA GLN A 344 1.93 3.58 6.03
C GLN A 344 1.79 3.60 4.51
N THR A 345 2.64 2.85 3.80
CA THR A 345 2.55 2.71 2.34
C THR A 345 1.51 1.69 1.88
N GLY A 346 0.87 0.95 2.81
CA GLY A 346 -0.25 0.05 2.54
C GLY A 346 0.13 -1.38 2.15
N TYR A 347 1.38 -1.78 2.38
CA TYR A 347 1.78 -3.19 2.22
C TYR A 347 1.45 -4.03 3.43
N LEU A 348 1.41 -3.41 4.61
CA LEU A 348 0.91 -4.04 5.84
C LEU A 348 -0.30 -3.28 6.37
N THR A 349 -1.10 -3.95 7.18
CA THR A 349 -2.26 -3.42 7.87
C THR A 349 -2.33 -3.96 9.28
N ILE A 350 -3.11 -3.33 10.16
CA ILE A 350 -3.38 -3.82 11.51
C ILE A 350 -4.24 -5.07 11.40
N LYS A 351 -3.78 -6.18 12.01
CA LYS A 351 -4.52 -7.43 12.14
C LYS A 351 -5.06 -7.64 13.55
N ASP A 352 -4.31 -7.18 14.55
CA ASP A 352 -4.66 -7.27 15.96
C ASP A 352 -3.97 -6.19 16.78
N TYR A 353 -4.46 -5.93 17.99
CA TYR A 353 -3.87 -4.99 18.94
C TYR A 353 -3.98 -5.50 20.37
N ASP A 354 -2.84 -5.73 20.99
CA ASP A 354 -2.74 -6.04 22.40
C ASP A 354 -2.77 -4.74 23.23
N LYS A 355 -3.91 -4.50 23.90
CA LYS A 355 -4.13 -3.30 24.72
C LYS A 355 -3.31 -3.30 26.01
N GLU A 356 -2.90 -4.46 26.51
CA GLU A 356 -2.11 -4.58 27.74
C GLU A 356 -0.66 -4.15 27.50
N PHE A 357 -0.09 -4.58 26.38
CA PHE A 357 1.31 -4.31 26.04
C PHE A 357 1.50 -3.17 25.05
N ASN A 358 0.42 -2.59 24.51
CA ASN A 358 0.45 -1.59 23.44
C ASN A 358 1.20 -2.07 22.19
N ILE A 359 0.92 -3.30 21.77
CA ILE A 359 1.57 -3.94 20.60
C ILE A 359 0.55 -4.17 19.50
N TYR A 360 0.85 -3.67 18.31
CA TYR A 360 0.12 -4.01 17.09
C TYR A 360 0.69 -5.25 16.43
N THR A 361 -0.19 -6.12 15.94
CA THR A 361 0.15 -7.21 15.02
C THR A 361 -0.19 -6.77 13.61
N LEU A 362 0.80 -6.72 12.73
CA LEU A 362 0.65 -6.32 11.34
C LEU A 362 0.78 -7.51 10.39
N GLY A 363 0.04 -7.49 9.29
CA GLY A 363 0.10 -8.48 8.21
C GLY A 363 -0.34 -7.89 6.88
N PHE A 364 -0.26 -8.66 5.79
CA PHE A 364 -0.77 -8.21 4.49
C PHE A 364 -2.28 -7.92 4.56
N PRO A 365 -2.77 -6.82 3.96
CA PRO A 365 -4.19 -6.51 3.97
C PRO A 365 -5.02 -7.59 3.25
N ASN A 366 -4.58 -8.03 2.07
CA ASN A 366 -5.33 -8.90 1.18
C ASN A 366 -4.42 -9.62 0.18
N ASP A 367 -5.03 -10.49 -0.65
CA ASP A 367 -4.31 -11.30 -1.63
C ASP A 367 -3.67 -10.46 -2.74
N GLU A 368 -4.29 -9.36 -3.19
CA GLU A 368 -3.69 -8.46 -4.19
C GLU A 368 -2.32 -7.96 -3.74
N VAL A 369 -2.24 -7.47 -2.50
CA VAL A 369 -1.00 -6.89 -1.97
C VAL A 369 0.02 -7.96 -1.67
N LYS A 370 -0.39 -9.05 -1.01
CA LYS A 370 0.49 -10.17 -0.68
C LYS A 370 1.15 -10.73 -1.94
N ASN A 371 0.34 -11.12 -2.91
CA ASN A 371 0.82 -11.80 -4.10
C ASN A 371 1.62 -10.85 -5.01
N GLY A 372 1.15 -9.63 -5.19
CA GLY A 372 1.87 -8.62 -5.95
C GLY A 372 3.25 -8.31 -5.34
N PHE A 373 3.33 -8.14 -4.02
CA PHE A 373 4.59 -7.90 -3.31
C PHE A 373 5.55 -9.08 -3.44
N LEU A 374 5.10 -10.30 -3.17
CA LEU A 374 5.92 -11.50 -3.27
C LEU A 374 6.47 -11.72 -4.68
N ARG A 375 5.62 -11.54 -5.72
CA ARG A 375 6.07 -11.64 -7.12
C ARG A 375 7.10 -10.58 -7.48
N PHE A 376 6.92 -9.37 -6.97
CA PHE A 376 7.85 -8.29 -7.22
C PHE A 376 9.22 -8.57 -6.59
N ILE A 377 9.27 -8.93 -5.31
CA ILE A 377 10.53 -9.21 -4.62
C ILE A 377 11.18 -10.51 -5.08
N PHE A 378 10.40 -11.47 -5.60
CA PHE A 378 10.94 -12.70 -6.19
C PHE A 378 12.03 -12.39 -7.24
N SER A 379 11.78 -11.39 -8.10
CA SER A 379 12.75 -10.97 -9.11
C SER A 379 14.07 -10.43 -8.55
N TYR A 380 14.16 -10.12 -7.26
CA TYR A 380 15.40 -9.71 -6.60
C TYR A 380 16.20 -10.89 -6.07
N TYR A 381 15.55 -11.98 -5.71
CA TYR A 381 16.22 -13.18 -5.20
C TYR A 381 16.48 -14.21 -6.29
N VAL A 382 15.70 -14.19 -7.34
CA VAL A 382 15.84 -15.06 -8.51
C VAL A 382 15.86 -14.19 -9.76
N PRO A 383 16.89 -14.27 -10.61
CA PRO A 383 17.02 -13.45 -11.82
C PRO A 383 16.08 -13.94 -12.92
N VAL A 384 14.80 -13.78 -12.68
CA VAL A 384 13.75 -14.00 -13.69
C VAL A 384 13.15 -12.66 -14.07
N ASN A 385 12.77 -12.54 -15.34
CA ASN A 385 11.94 -11.42 -15.76
C ASN A 385 10.64 -11.44 -14.91
N PRO A 386 10.20 -10.34 -14.30
CA PRO A 386 8.96 -10.30 -13.51
C PRO A 386 7.74 -10.88 -14.26
N ALA A 387 7.69 -10.74 -15.59
CA ALA A 387 6.66 -11.34 -16.43
C ALA A 387 6.73 -12.89 -16.48
N GLU A 388 7.89 -13.47 -16.23
CA GLU A 388 8.11 -14.92 -16.25
C GLU A 388 7.84 -15.56 -14.88
N GLY A 389 7.90 -14.81 -13.78
CA GLY A 389 7.63 -15.29 -12.43
C GLY A 389 6.24 -15.92 -12.30
N ASN A 390 5.21 -15.29 -12.87
CA ASN A 390 3.83 -15.82 -12.88
C ASN A 390 3.71 -17.14 -13.65
N THR A 391 4.37 -17.24 -14.79
CA THR A 391 4.35 -18.46 -15.61
C THR A 391 5.12 -19.59 -14.94
N THR A 392 6.18 -19.29 -14.23
CA THR A 392 6.99 -20.27 -13.50
C THR A 392 6.23 -20.83 -12.29
N THR A 393 5.62 -19.98 -11.47
CA THR A 393 4.77 -20.44 -10.35
C THR A 393 3.62 -21.29 -10.83
N ALA A 394 2.95 -20.89 -11.92
CA ALA A 394 1.87 -21.68 -12.51
C ALA A 394 2.37 -23.04 -13.06
N LYS A 395 3.59 -23.11 -13.66
CA LYS A 395 4.19 -24.39 -14.10
C LYS A 395 4.48 -25.30 -12.91
N LEU A 396 5.06 -24.76 -11.83
CA LEU A 396 5.32 -25.53 -10.60
C LEU A 396 4.02 -26.08 -10.02
N ALA A 397 2.98 -25.24 -9.87
CA ALA A 397 1.68 -25.66 -9.37
C ALA A 397 1.02 -26.74 -10.25
N LYS A 398 1.07 -26.60 -11.57
CA LYS A 398 0.57 -27.62 -12.51
C LYS A 398 1.30 -28.93 -12.40
N ALA A 399 2.63 -28.91 -12.23
CA ALA A 399 3.43 -30.13 -12.03
C ALA A 399 3.03 -30.86 -10.75
N LEU A 400 2.83 -30.13 -9.65
CA LEU A 400 2.37 -30.71 -8.39
C LEU A 400 0.97 -31.31 -8.48
N ARG A 401 0.02 -30.59 -9.12
CA ARG A 401 -1.35 -31.09 -9.33
C ARG A 401 -1.42 -32.32 -10.26
N ALA A 402 -0.44 -32.44 -11.15
CA ALA A 402 -0.34 -33.57 -12.09
C ALA A 402 0.42 -34.78 -11.53
N GLY A 403 0.93 -34.73 -10.27
CA GLY A 403 1.71 -35.81 -9.70
C GLY A 403 3.07 -36.01 -10.39
N SER A 404 3.69 -34.90 -10.85
CA SER A 404 4.93 -34.91 -11.62
C SER A 404 6.08 -34.27 -10.87
N PRO A 405 6.64 -34.89 -9.81
CA PRO A 405 7.71 -34.33 -9.00
C PRO A 405 8.98 -34.03 -9.81
N ASP A 406 9.28 -34.84 -10.84
CA ASP A 406 10.44 -34.58 -11.72
C ASP A 406 10.31 -33.27 -12.49
N VAL A 407 9.12 -32.95 -13.00
CA VAL A 407 8.87 -31.69 -13.71
C VAL A 407 8.96 -30.51 -12.74
N PHE A 408 8.43 -30.68 -11.52
CA PHE A 408 8.55 -29.69 -10.44
C PHE A 408 10.01 -29.41 -10.12
N MET A 409 10.81 -30.45 -9.84
CA MET A 409 12.22 -30.29 -9.49
C MET A 409 13.08 -29.73 -10.62
N ARG A 410 12.88 -30.18 -11.86
CA ARG A 410 13.59 -29.60 -13.03
C ARG A 410 13.25 -28.12 -13.25
N THR A 411 12.01 -27.73 -12.97
CA THR A 411 11.61 -26.32 -13.07
C THR A 411 12.28 -25.48 -11.98
N LEU A 412 12.38 -26.00 -10.75
CA LEU A 412 13.13 -25.36 -9.66
C LEU A 412 14.62 -25.29 -9.96
N GLU A 413 15.21 -26.38 -10.43
CA GLU A 413 16.64 -26.45 -10.80
C GLU A 413 16.98 -25.40 -11.89
N ALA A 414 16.16 -25.32 -12.94
CA ALA A 414 16.32 -24.33 -14.01
C ALA A 414 16.19 -22.89 -13.49
N LEU A 415 15.30 -22.67 -12.53
CA LEU A 415 15.11 -21.38 -11.90
C LEU A 415 16.36 -20.92 -11.15
N PHE A 416 16.95 -21.82 -10.34
CA PHE A 416 18.17 -21.53 -9.58
C PHE A 416 19.46 -21.58 -10.43
N ALA A 417 19.48 -22.34 -11.53
CA ALA A 417 20.63 -22.35 -12.45
C ALA A 417 20.85 -21.03 -13.18
N ASN A 418 19.81 -20.25 -13.39
CA ASN A 418 19.88 -18.92 -14.01
C ASN A 418 20.26 -17.81 -13.02
N THR A 419 20.53 -18.15 -11.77
CA THR A 419 20.90 -17.21 -10.70
C THR A 419 22.34 -16.74 -10.88
N THR A 420 22.57 -15.82 -11.84
CA THR A 420 23.90 -15.23 -12.06
C THR A 420 24.26 -14.24 -10.98
N TYR A 421 25.49 -14.27 -10.56
CA TYR A 421 26.42 -13.41 -9.78
C TYR A 421 25.97 -12.02 -9.24
N GLN A 422 24.75 -11.57 -9.45
CA GLN A 422 24.32 -10.20 -9.10
C GLN A 422 23.75 -10.04 -7.68
N ILE A 423 23.47 -11.13 -6.97
CA ILE A 423 22.99 -11.04 -5.58
C ILE A 423 24.19 -10.95 -4.66
N GLN A 424 24.50 -9.74 -4.20
CA GLN A 424 25.46 -9.52 -3.13
C GLN A 424 24.85 -10.01 -1.81
N GLY A 425 25.59 -10.85 -1.05
CA GLY A 425 25.18 -11.32 0.26
C GLY A 425 25.32 -12.83 0.47
N ASP A 426 24.78 -13.29 1.59
CA ASP A 426 24.78 -14.70 2.00
C ASP A 426 23.95 -15.56 1.04
N SER A 427 24.61 -16.49 0.34
CA SER A 427 23.99 -17.34 -0.66
C SER A 427 22.96 -18.30 -0.07
N GLU A 428 23.16 -18.72 1.18
CA GLU A 428 22.21 -19.58 1.90
C GLU A 428 20.92 -18.84 2.21
N LYS A 429 21.01 -17.63 2.78
CA LYS A 429 19.83 -16.80 3.07
C LYS A 429 19.06 -16.44 1.81
N ASN A 430 19.75 -16.10 0.73
CA ASN A 430 19.11 -15.78 -0.55
C ASN A 430 18.34 -16.96 -1.12
N PHE A 431 18.89 -18.19 -1.00
CA PHE A 431 18.18 -19.41 -1.38
C PHE A 431 16.96 -19.63 -0.50
N GLN A 432 17.10 -19.50 0.83
CA GLN A 432 15.99 -19.66 1.77
C GLN A 432 14.87 -18.65 1.49
N TYR A 433 15.20 -17.39 1.19
CA TYR A 433 14.21 -16.37 0.83
C TYR A 433 13.53 -16.67 -0.50
N ALA A 434 14.28 -17.10 -1.53
CA ALA A 434 13.69 -17.50 -2.81
C ALA A 434 12.72 -18.68 -2.66
N MET A 435 13.13 -19.71 -1.92
CA MET A 435 12.27 -20.86 -1.62
C MET A 435 11.04 -20.44 -0.82
N TYR A 436 11.21 -19.57 0.18
CA TYR A 436 10.09 -19.02 0.94
C TYR A 436 9.07 -18.32 0.05
N ILE A 437 9.52 -17.41 -0.84
CA ILE A 437 8.64 -16.67 -1.77
C ILE A 437 7.92 -17.63 -2.71
N ILE A 438 8.64 -18.63 -3.26
CA ILE A 438 8.04 -19.66 -4.13
C ILE A 438 6.92 -20.40 -3.38
N MET A 439 7.15 -20.73 -2.13
CA MET A 439 6.16 -21.45 -1.31
C MET A 439 4.91 -20.63 -1.03
N GLU A 440 5.09 -19.36 -0.66
CA GLU A 440 3.98 -18.44 -0.45
C GLU A 440 3.15 -18.25 -1.73
N LEU A 441 3.82 -18.08 -2.87
CA LEU A 441 3.15 -17.96 -4.17
C LEU A 441 2.48 -19.27 -4.62
N LEU A 442 3.05 -20.44 -4.28
CA LEU A 442 2.41 -21.73 -4.52
C LEU A 442 1.18 -21.94 -3.64
N GLY A 443 1.12 -21.30 -2.48
CA GLY A 443 -0.04 -21.33 -1.57
C GLY A 443 -1.36 -20.93 -2.23
N GLU A 444 -1.32 -20.11 -3.30
CA GLU A 444 -2.50 -19.80 -4.11
C GLU A 444 -3.11 -21.01 -4.83
N TYR A 445 -2.31 -22.02 -5.10
CA TYR A 445 -2.66 -23.15 -5.98
C TYR A 445 -2.67 -24.50 -5.29
N VAL A 446 -1.86 -24.65 -4.23
CA VAL A 446 -1.69 -25.88 -3.46
C VAL A 446 -1.53 -25.52 -1.99
N GLN A 447 -1.95 -26.41 -1.09
CA GLN A 447 -1.68 -26.22 0.34
C GLN A 447 -0.18 -26.40 0.56
N ALA A 448 0.48 -25.35 1.03
CA ALA A 448 1.92 -25.31 1.28
C ALA A 448 2.19 -24.97 2.74
N GLU A 449 2.93 -25.81 3.44
CA GLU A 449 3.32 -25.62 4.83
C GLU A 449 4.83 -25.69 4.94
N ARG A 450 5.42 -24.75 5.68
CA ARG A 450 6.83 -24.74 6.02
C ARG A 450 7.01 -25.16 7.46
N ALA A 451 7.96 -26.04 7.71
CA ALA A 451 8.34 -26.41 9.04
C ALA A 451 9.62 -25.68 9.47
N THR A 452 9.70 -25.31 10.74
CA THR A 452 10.86 -24.66 11.33
C THR A 452 11.91 -25.65 11.84
N SER A 453 13.15 -25.20 12.02
CA SER A 453 14.40 -25.89 12.24
C SER A 453 14.53 -26.93 13.37
N ASN A 454 13.49 -27.30 14.10
CA ASN A 454 13.57 -28.23 15.22
C ASN A 454 12.96 -29.62 14.94
N GLY A 455 13.27 -30.19 13.75
CA GLY A 455 12.86 -31.57 13.44
C GLY A 455 11.51 -31.70 12.77
N ARG A 456 11.06 -30.66 12.10
CA ARG A 456 9.89 -30.62 11.21
C ARG A 456 10.35 -30.69 9.75
N ILE A 457 9.44 -31.07 8.88
CA ILE A 457 9.59 -31.11 7.42
C ILE A 457 9.96 -29.73 6.90
N ASP A 458 10.97 -29.59 6.02
CA ASP A 458 11.33 -28.28 5.44
C ASP A 458 10.20 -27.72 4.57
N LEU A 459 9.53 -28.62 3.79
CA LEU A 459 8.42 -28.28 2.92
C LEU A 459 7.40 -29.41 2.86
N LEU A 460 6.14 -29.09 3.14
CA LEU A 460 5.00 -29.98 2.92
C LEU A 460 4.07 -29.34 1.90
N LEU A 461 3.89 -29.99 0.75
CA LEU A 461 3.00 -29.53 -0.31
C LEU A 461 1.87 -30.54 -0.49
N GLN A 462 0.63 -30.09 -0.47
CA GLN A 462 -0.54 -30.94 -0.58
C GLN A 462 -1.46 -30.45 -1.69
N THR A 463 -1.84 -31.38 -2.55
CA THR A 463 -2.85 -31.18 -3.59
C THR A 463 -4.05 -32.08 -3.29
N LYS A 464 -5.05 -32.05 -4.17
CA LYS A 464 -6.21 -32.94 -4.06
C LYS A 464 -5.82 -34.43 -4.04
N ASP A 465 -4.81 -34.81 -4.85
CA ASP A 465 -4.50 -36.22 -5.13
C ASP A 465 -3.08 -36.62 -4.69
N TYR A 466 -2.23 -35.67 -4.25
CA TYR A 466 -0.82 -35.90 -3.95
C TYR A 466 -0.34 -35.14 -2.72
N ILE A 467 0.63 -35.73 -2.02
CA ILE A 467 1.38 -35.14 -0.92
C ILE A 467 2.86 -35.19 -1.27
N TYR A 468 3.55 -34.10 -1.08
CA TYR A 468 5.00 -33.97 -1.30
C TYR A 468 5.68 -33.56 0.00
N ILE A 469 6.63 -34.37 0.45
CA ILE A 469 7.48 -34.11 1.60
C ILE A 469 8.87 -33.81 1.07
N VAL A 470 9.31 -32.57 1.21
CA VAL A 470 10.60 -32.10 0.67
C VAL A 470 11.52 -31.73 1.82
N GLU A 471 12.72 -32.25 1.80
CA GLU A 471 13.80 -31.92 2.71
C GLU A 471 14.97 -31.36 1.90
N VAL A 472 15.53 -30.24 2.33
CA VAL A 472 16.67 -29.58 1.65
C VAL A 472 17.92 -29.68 2.51
N LYS A 473 19.02 -30.08 1.91
CA LYS A 473 20.34 -30.08 2.54
C LYS A 473 21.25 -29.08 1.87
N ILE A 474 21.84 -28.21 2.65
CA ILE A 474 22.81 -27.23 2.21
C ILE A 474 24.20 -27.84 2.34
N ASP A 475 24.97 -27.80 1.23
CA ASP A 475 26.34 -28.37 1.12
C ASP A 475 26.41 -29.84 1.59
N ASN A 476 25.34 -30.61 1.35
CA ASN A 476 25.24 -32.03 1.68
C ASN A 476 24.41 -32.74 0.59
N THR A 477 24.27 -34.06 0.64
CA THR A 477 23.69 -34.87 -0.43
C THR A 477 22.15 -34.96 -0.38
N ALA A 478 21.52 -35.22 -1.54
CA ALA A 478 20.09 -35.54 -1.63
C ALA A 478 19.74 -36.82 -0.88
N ASP A 479 20.66 -37.81 -0.81
CA ASP A 479 20.49 -39.01 -0.02
C ASP A 479 20.40 -38.72 1.47
N ALA A 480 21.22 -37.80 2.00
CA ALA A 480 21.17 -37.41 3.40
C ALA A 480 19.83 -36.72 3.74
N ALA A 481 19.26 -35.99 2.78
CA ALA A 481 17.92 -35.39 2.93
C ALA A 481 16.83 -36.47 2.99
N LEU A 482 16.85 -37.42 2.07
CA LEU A 482 15.91 -38.56 2.09
C LEU A 482 16.03 -39.40 3.38
N GLN A 483 17.26 -39.66 3.83
CA GLN A 483 17.49 -40.37 5.07
C GLN A 483 16.86 -39.66 6.27
N GLN A 484 16.93 -38.33 6.32
CA GLN A 484 16.30 -37.53 7.37
C GLN A 484 14.75 -37.68 7.33
N ILE A 485 14.13 -37.67 6.15
CA ILE A 485 12.68 -37.89 6.01
C ILE A 485 12.29 -39.23 6.63
N GLU A 486 13.07 -40.27 6.38
CA GLU A 486 12.82 -41.63 6.91
C GLU A 486 13.07 -41.68 8.44
N ASP A 487 14.23 -41.24 8.91
CA ASP A 487 14.62 -41.29 10.31
C ASP A 487 13.66 -40.51 11.22
N ARG A 488 13.17 -39.39 10.76
CA ARG A 488 12.18 -38.55 11.45
C ARG A 488 10.75 -39.02 11.24
N GLY A 489 10.52 -39.91 10.28
CA GLY A 489 9.20 -40.47 10.00
C GLY A 489 8.19 -39.45 9.53
N TYR A 490 8.60 -38.49 8.73
CA TYR A 490 7.75 -37.38 8.26
C TYR A 490 6.53 -37.83 7.45
N ALA A 491 6.59 -39.00 6.81
CA ALA A 491 5.46 -39.62 6.11
C ALA A 491 4.44 -40.32 7.03
N LYS A 492 4.80 -40.60 8.29
CA LYS A 492 3.92 -41.35 9.21
C LYS A 492 2.55 -40.73 9.45
N PRO A 493 2.41 -39.41 9.59
CA PRO A 493 1.10 -38.78 9.75
C PRO A 493 0.14 -39.04 8.58
N PHE A 494 0.68 -39.33 7.40
CA PHE A 494 -0.07 -39.57 6.17
C PHE A 494 -0.23 -41.09 5.82
N ALA A 495 0.14 -41.99 6.71
CA ALA A 495 0.11 -43.45 6.45
C ALA A 495 -1.28 -43.99 6.05
N ASN A 496 -2.36 -43.32 6.48
CA ASN A 496 -3.74 -43.67 6.15
C ASN A 496 -4.38 -42.69 5.13
N ASP A 497 -3.61 -41.79 4.58
CA ASP A 497 -4.11 -40.85 3.56
C ASP A 497 -4.19 -41.58 2.21
N PRO A 498 -5.32 -41.48 1.48
CA PRO A 498 -5.48 -42.18 0.20
C PRO A 498 -4.65 -41.53 -0.94
N ARG A 499 -4.06 -40.37 -0.72
CA ARG A 499 -3.25 -39.67 -1.71
C ARG A 499 -1.87 -40.33 -1.85
N ARG A 500 -1.28 -40.21 -3.03
CA ARG A 500 0.10 -40.66 -3.27
C ARG A 500 1.08 -39.71 -2.60
N ILE A 501 2.09 -40.25 -1.95
CA ILE A 501 3.09 -39.50 -1.18
C ILE A 501 4.42 -39.59 -1.89
N PHE A 502 4.97 -38.43 -2.24
CA PHE A 502 6.33 -38.29 -2.77
C PHE A 502 7.26 -37.70 -1.70
N ARG A 503 8.41 -38.36 -1.50
CA ARG A 503 9.50 -37.91 -0.64
C ARG A 503 10.62 -37.41 -1.52
N ILE A 504 11.03 -36.16 -1.33
CA ILE A 504 11.98 -35.47 -2.19
C ILE A 504 13.14 -34.97 -1.33
N GLY A 505 14.33 -35.51 -1.57
CA GLY A 505 15.57 -35.01 -1.00
C GLY A 505 16.26 -34.07 -1.98
N VAL A 506 16.66 -32.91 -1.54
CA VAL A 506 17.30 -31.87 -2.37
C VAL A 506 18.66 -31.50 -1.79
N SER A 507 19.69 -31.41 -2.65
CA SER A 507 21.03 -30.90 -2.34
C SER A 507 21.19 -29.52 -2.97
N PHE A 508 21.48 -28.50 -2.15
CA PHE A 508 21.81 -27.16 -2.60
C PHE A 508 23.27 -26.82 -2.25
N SER A 509 24.02 -26.31 -3.22
CA SER A 509 25.40 -25.87 -3.01
C SER A 509 25.48 -24.37 -2.83
N THR A 510 26.05 -23.92 -1.70
CA THR A 510 26.33 -22.50 -1.47
C THR A 510 27.49 -22.00 -2.35
N ALA A 511 28.46 -22.86 -2.65
CA ALA A 511 29.59 -22.54 -3.52
C ALA A 511 29.16 -22.28 -4.97
N ASN A 512 28.29 -23.14 -5.50
CA ASN A 512 27.77 -23.06 -6.87
C ASN A 512 26.44 -22.28 -6.97
N ARG A 513 25.82 -21.96 -5.84
CA ARG A 513 24.52 -21.23 -5.72
C ARG A 513 23.40 -21.84 -6.54
N ARG A 514 23.31 -23.18 -6.54
CA ARG A 514 22.31 -23.92 -7.31
C ARG A 514 21.92 -25.22 -6.62
N ILE A 515 20.80 -25.79 -7.07
CA ILE A 515 20.45 -27.18 -6.78
C ILE A 515 21.43 -28.06 -7.55
N GLU A 516 22.18 -28.91 -6.87
CA GLU A 516 23.19 -29.79 -7.49
C GLU A 516 22.63 -31.19 -7.77
N ASP A 517 21.78 -31.68 -6.91
CA ASP A 517 21.17 -33.00 -7.05
C ASP A 517 19.82 -33.04 -6.31
N TRP A 518 18.96 -33.90 -6.76
CA TRP A 518 17.70 -34.19 -6.10
C TRP A 518 17.24 -35.62 -6.40
N LYS A 519 16.53 -36.22 -5.45
CA LYS A 519 16.01 -37.58 -5.55
C LYS A 519 14.58 -37.66 -5.09
N VAL A 520 13.78 -38.44 -5.79
CA VAL A 520 12.36 -38.68 -5.48
C VAL A 520 12.14 -40.14 -5.16
N ILE A 521 11.44 -40.42 -4.07
CA ILE A 521 10.93 -41.73 -3.69
C ILE A 521 9.43 -41.59 -3.45
N GLU A 522 8.69 -42.55 -3.98
CA GLU A 522 7.25 -42.68 -3.77
C GLU A 522 6.92 -43.54 -2.53
#